data_d9145d93c5d54415cff3dd037b60347b
#
_entry.id   d9145d93c5d54415cff3dd037b60347b
#
_cell.length_a   1.000
_cell.length_b   1.000
_cell.length_c   1.000
_cell.angle_alpha   90.00
_cell.angle_beta   90.00
_cell.angle_gamma   90.00
#
_symmetry.space_group_name_H-M   'P 1'
#
loop_
_entity.id
_entity.type
_entity.pdbx_description
1 polymer ?
#
loop_
_entity_poly.entity_id
_entity_poly.type
_entity_poly.pdbx_seq_one_letter_code
_entity_poly.pdbx_strand_id
1 'polypeptide(L)'
;MIDRMPFAASLPMYNFPEMRAVNARFWDALRGLLLEAGLPNVPEALTFERRPVPERLEPELLFSQTCGYPLETVSKGQAIRLGAPVYAVPGCDGPTHRAFFLVPVASPAQSLADLNGGIFLLNSPVSNSGMNLPRRALAEIAGGRPFFGEVIETGGHPASLNRLLRGEGDVASIDCVTYAFWKRHRPVAAGQVRIIAETPPSPAIPFVTSIATPRPIVETLRDALRSIGSEPRYAAVREGLMIARIEDVPDAAYRGLLDYEREAAELGYPRLV
;
A
#
# COMPACT_ATOMS: atom_id res chain seq x y z
N MET A 1 -17.95 -23.67 -15.01
CA MET A 1 -17.76 -22.66 -16.08
C MET A 1 -16.63 -21.69 -15.80
N ILE A 2 -15.73 -21.99 -14.83
CA ILE A 2 -14.51 -21.22 -14.52
C ILE A 2 -13.30 -21.73 -15.33
N ASP A 3 -13.49 -22.78 -16.09
CA ASP A 3 -12.44 -23.55 -16.79
C ASP A 3 -11.84 -22.86 -18.04
N ARG A 4 -12.19 -21.61 -18.35
CA ARG A 4 -11.82 -21.00 -19.65
C ARG A 4 -11.24 -19.60 -19.61
N MET A 5 -11.18 -18.91 -18.46
CA MET A 5 -10.55 -17.58 -18.42
C MET A 5 -9.17 -17.69 -17.75
N PRO A 6 -8.12 -17.18 -18.38
CA PRO A 6 -6.81 -17.19 -17.78
C PRO A 6 -6.84 -16.30 -16.52
N PHE A 7 -6.39 -16.84 -15.41
CA PHE A 7 -6.18 -16.07 -14.20
C PHE A 7 -5.14 -14.95 -14.42
N ALA A 8 -5.25 -13.88 -13.65
CA ALA A 8 -4.28 -12.79 -13.61
C ALA A 8 -3.64 -12.70 -12.22
N ALA A 9 -2.36 -12.34 -12.18
CA ALA A 9 -1.63 -12.05 -10.95
C ALA A 9 -0.86 -10.74 -11.07
N SER A 10 -0.79 -9.94 -9.99
CA SER A 10 -0.08 -8.67 -9.98
C SER A 10 0.38 -8.28 -8.56
N LEU A 11 1.43 -7.48 -8.46
CA LEU A 11 1.90 -6.84 -7.22
C LEU A 11 2.10 -5.35 -7.48
N PRO A 12 1.02 -4.57 -7.62
CA PRO A 12 1.10 -3.20 -8.10
C PRO A 12 1.51 -2.18 -7.03
N MET A 13 1.42 -2.51 -5.73
CA MET A 13 1.65 -1.56 -4.64
C MET A 13 3.09 -1.06 -4.58
N TYR A 14 4.06 -1.96 -4.75
CA TYR A 14 5.49 -1.65 -4.68
C TYR A 14 6.18 -2.03 -6.01
N ASN A 15 5.62 -1.53 -7.11
CA ASN A 15 6.04 -1.90 -8.47
C ASN A 15 6.97 -0.85 -9.10
N PHE A 16 8.02 -0.46 -8.40
CA PHE A 16 9.11 0.31 -9.03
C PHE A 16 9.82 -0.54 -10.09
N PRO A 17 10.43 0.05 -11.11
CA PRO A 17 11.23 -0.71 -12.08
C PRO A 17 12.26 -1.63 -11.41
N GLU A 18 12.92 -1.15 -10.34
CA GLU A 18 13.93 -1.87 -9.57
C GLU A 18 13.34 -3.06 -8.77
N MET A 19 12.04 -3.03 -8.47
CA MET A 19 11.34 -4.07 -7.72
C MET A 19 10.77 -5.18 -8.61
N ARG A 20 10.70 -5.01 -9.91
CA ARG A 20 10.06 -5.98 -10.80
C ARG A 20 10.67 -7.38 -10.70
N ALA A 21 12.01 -7.48 -10.67
CA ALA A 21 12.68 -8.77 -10.51
C ALA A 21 12.42 -9.40 -9.14
N VAL A 22 12.29 -8.60 -8.09
CA VAL A 22 11.98 -9.09 -6.73
C VAL A 22 10.54 -9.56 -6.65
N ASN A 23 9.60 -8.79 -7.19
CA ASN A 23 8.19 -9.16 -7.28
C ASN A 23 8.02 -10.45 -8.11
N ALA A 24 8.73 -10.58 -9.22
CA ALA A 24 8.71 -11.80 -10.03
C ALA A 24 9.18 -13.02 -9.23
N ARG A 25 10.29 -12.93 -8.49
CA ARG A 25 10.75 -14.04 -7.63
C ARG A 25 9.75 -14.43 -6.55
N PHE A 26 9.05 -13.46 -5.97
CA PHE A 26 7.99 -13.75 -5.00
C PHE A 26 6.85 -14.51 -5.69
N TRP A 27 6.46 -14.07 -6.88
CA TRP A 27 5.43 -14.74 -7.67
C TRP A 27 5.86 -16.16 -8.07
N ASP A 28 7.08 -16.36 -8.53
CA ASP A 28 7.62 -17.67 -8.91
C ASP A 28 7.54 -18.66 -7.74
N ALA A 29 7.88 -18.20 -6.52
CA ALA A 29 7.76 -19.02 -5.31
C ALA A 29 6.29 -19.37 -5.00
N LEU A 30 5.38 -18.39 -5.07
CA LEU A 30 3.95 -18.60 -4.86
C LEU A 30 3.37 -19.53 -5.94
N ARG A 31 3.68 -19.26 -7.19
CA ARG A 31 3.26 -20.07 -8.34
C ARG A 31 3.71 -21.53 -8.20
N GLY A 32 4.95 -21.76 -7.77
CA GLY A 32 5.47 -23.11 -7.54
C GLY A 32 4.58 -23.89 -6.56
N LEU A 33 4.24 -23.31 -5.42
CA LEU A 33 3.37 -23.91 -4.42
C LEU A 33 1.94 -24.16 -4.94
N LEU A 34 1.41 -23.24 -5.73
CA LEU A 34 0.06 -23.39 -6.32
C LEU A 34 0.03 -24.54 -7.33
N LEU A 35 1.08 -24.71 -8.13
CA LEU A 35 1.23 -25.81 -9.07
C LEU A 35 1.43 -27.16 -8.35
N GLU A 36 2.24 -27.19 -7.29
CA GLU A 36 2.43 -28.35 -6.42
C GLU A 36 1.11 -28.80 -5.78
N ALA A 37 0.24 -27.85 -5.44
CA ALA A 37 -1.12 -28.11 -4.95
C ALA A 37 -2.12 -28.51 -6.06
N GLY A 38 -1.69 -28.61 -7.32
CA GLY A 38 -2.52 -29.02 -8.44
C GLY A 38 -3.46 -27.95 -8.99
N LEU A 39 -3.24 -26.66 -8.68
CA LEU A 39 -4.07 -25.58 -9.21
C LEU A 39 -3.83 -25.41 -10.73
N PRO A 40 -4.85 -25.55 -11.58
CA PRO A 40 -4.71 -25.35 -13.02
C PRO A 40 -4.67 -23.86 -13.38
N ASN A 41 -4.16 -23.55 -14.57
CA ASN A 41 -4.21 -22.21 -15.18
C ASN A 41 -3.56 -21.10 -14.35
N VAL A 42 -2.58 -21.41 -13.49
CA VAL A 42 -1.82 -20.42 -12.73
C VAL A 42 -1.03 -19.54 -13.71
N PRO A 43 -1.14 -18.21 -13.66
CA PRO A 43 -0.41 -17.30 -14.56
C PRO A 43 1.10 -17.56 -14.55
N GLU A 44 1.73 -17.55 -15.72
CA GLU A 44 3.19 -17.73 -15.81
C GLU A 44 3.97 -16.57 -15.20
N ALA A 45 3.44 -15.36 -15.32
CA ALA A 45 4.11 -14.15 -14.85
C ALA A 45 3.11 -13.15 -14.24
N LEU A 46 3.64 -12.17 -13.48
CA LEU A 46 2.88 -11.02 -13.02
C LEU A 46 2.58 -10.05 -14.15
N THR A 47 1.40 -9.43 -14.09
CA THR A 47 1.06 -8.24 -14.88
C THR A 47 1.52 -6.99 -14.12
N PHE A 48 2.38 -6.19 -14.73
CA PHE A 48 2.97 -5.00 -14.09
C PHE A 48 2.21 -3.69 -14.37
N GLU A 49 1.25 -3.68 -15.27
CA GLU A 49 0.50 -2.49 -15.72
C GLU A 49 -0.74 -2.20 -14.86
N ARG A 50 -1.05 -3.04 -13.88
CA ARG A 50 -2.20 -2.81 -12.99
C ARG A 50 -1.96 -1.62 -12.07
N ARG A 51 -3.04 -0.86 -11.84
CA ARG A 51 -3.02 0.24 -10.87
C ARG A 51 -2.97 -0.31 -9.44
N PRO A 52 -2.26 0.36 -8.52
CA PRO A 52 -2.19 -0.02 -7.10
C PRO A 52 -3.55 -0.07 -6.41
N VAL A 53 -4.45 0.84 -6.78
CA VAL A 53 -5.81 0.93 -6.25
C VAL A 53 -6.78 0.93 -7.44
N PRO A 54 -7.23 -0.23 -7.91
CA PRO A 54 -8.23 -0.31 -8.96
C PRO A 54 -9.62 0.02 -8.40
N GLU A 55 -10.43 0.73 -9.17
CA GLU A 55 -11.85 0.96 -8.85
C GLU A 55 -12.66 -0.34 -8.88
N ARG A 56 -12.21 -1.29 -9.69
CA ARG A 56 -12.84 -2.61 -9.85
C ARG A 56 -11.77 -3.70 -9.86
N LEU A 57 -12.07 -4.79 -9.15
CA LEU A 57 -11.29 -6.03 -9.19
C LEU A 57 -11.98 -7.01 -10.15
N GLU A 58 -11.24 -7.48 -11.13
CA GLU A 58 -11.77 -8.41 -12.14
C GLU A 58 -11.98 -9.80 -11.52
N PRO A 59 -13.01 -10.56 -11.97
CA PRO A 59 -13.27 -11.92 -11.49
C PRO A 59 -12.08 -12.87 -11.66
N GLU A 60 -11.25 -12.65 -12.68
CA GLU A 60 -10.08 -13.46 -13.02
C GLU A 60 -8.84 -13.16 -12.15
N LEU A 61 -8.91 -12.19 -11.25
CA LEU A 61 -7.79 -11.83 -10.39
C LEU A 61 -7.53 -12.92 -9.35
N LEU A 62 -6.55 -13.78 -9.62
CA LEU A 62 -6.13 -14.84 -8.71
C LEU A 62 -5.35 -14.30 -7.52
N PHE A 63 -4.44 -13.34 -7.78
CA PHE A 63 -3.56 -12.81 -6.76
C PHE A 63 -3.19 -11.36 -7.02
N SER A 64 -3.29 -10.53 -5.98
CA SER A 64 -2.84 -9.15 -6.02
C SER A 64 -2.52 -8.62 -4.62
N GLN A 65 -2.13 -7.36 -4.57
CA GLN A 65 -1.99 -6.57 -3.35
C GLN A 65 -2.62 -5.20 -3.58
N THR A 66 -3.44 -4.71 -2.65
CA THR A 66 -4.06 -3.40 -2.74
C THR A 66 -4.28 -2.78 -1.37
N CYS A 67 -4.44 -1.47 -1.34
CA CYS A 67 -4.61 -0.69 -0.12
C CYS A 67 -5.87 -1.12 0.67
N GLY A 68 -5.80 -1.13 2.00
CA GLY A 68 -6.91 -1.58 2.84
C GLY A 68 -8.13 -0.67 2.80
N TYR A 69 -7.95 0.66 2.76
CA TYR A 69 -9.05 1.62 2.75
C TYR A 69 -9.96 1.51 1.50
N PRO A 70 -9.44 1.39 0.27
CA PRO A 70 -10.27 1.12 -0.90
C PRO A 70 -11.10 -0.15 -0.79
N LEU A 71 -10.60 -1.19 -0.12
CA LEU A 71 -11.34 -2.44 0.09
C LEU A 71 -12.54 -2.27 1.03
N GLU A 72 -12.56 -1.22 1.83
CA GLU A 72 -13.71 -0.85 2.68
C GLU A 72 -14.61 0.22 2.05
N THR A 73 -14.16 0.85 0.96
CA THR A 73 -14.88 1.92 0.26
C THR A 73 -15.18 1.54 -1.20
N VAL A 74 -14.42 2.06 -2.16
CA VAL A 74 -14.71 1.95 -3.62
C VAL A 74 -14.70 0.53 -4.17
N SER A 75 -13.91 -0.38 -3.57
CA SER A 75 -13.82 -1.80 -3.96
C SER A 75 -14.46 -2.75 -2.93
N LYS A 76 -15.34 -2.22 -2.07
CA LYS A 76 -15.98 -3.01 -1.02
C LYS A 76 -16.71 -4.23 -1.59
N GLY A 77 -16.45 -5.40 -0.98
CA GLY A 77 -17.10 -6.65 -1.39
C GLY A 77 -16.58 -7.27 -2.68
N GLN A 78 -15.51 -6.73 -3.27
CA GLN A 78 -14.96 -7.24 -4.53
C GLN A 78 -13.75 -8.16 -4.34
N ALA A 79 -13.19 -8.25 -3.12
CA ALA A 79 -12.00 -9.03 -2.81
C ALA A 79 -12.14 -9.88 -1.55
N ILE A 80 -11.37 -10.96 -1.52
CA ILE A 80 -11.09 -11.76 -0.33
C ILE A 80 -9.65 -11.47 0.08
N ARG A 81 -9.41 -11.11 1.35
CA ARG A 81 -8.07 -10.96 1.91
C ARG A 81 -7.46 -12.32 2.18
N LEU A 82 -6.21 -12.49 1.78
CA LEU A 82 -5.47 -13.75 1.89
C LEU A 82 -4.48 -13.76 3.07
N GLY A 83 -4.15 -12.59 3.56
CA GLY A 83 -3.14 -12.33 4.59
C GLY A 83 -2.41 -11.03 4.29
N ALA A 84 -1.60 -10.55 5.24
CA ALA A 84 -0.83 -9.32 5.08
C ALA A 84 0.65 -9.53 5.44
N PRO A 85 1.57 -8.95 4.66
CA PRO A 85 2.98 -9.02 4.97
C PRO A 85 3.30 -8.13 6.18
N VAL A 86 4.12 -8.65 7.09
CA VAL A 86 4.77 -7.90 8.16
C VAL A 86 6.13 -7.45 7.62
N TYR A 87 6.29 -6.17 7.36
CA TYR A 87 7.52 -5.62 6.82
C TYR A 87 8.52 -5.29 7.94
N ALA A 88 9.80 -5.61 7.70
CA ALA A 88 10.91 -5.29 8.60
C ALA A 88 11.52 -3.92 8.24
N VAL A 89 10.73 -2.86 8.32
CA VAL A 89 11.16 -1.50 7.99
C VAL A 89 10.65 -0.50 9.05
N PRO A 90 11.32 0.65 9.24
CA PRO A 90 10.82 1.72 10.11
C PRO A 90 9.41 2.15 9.72
N GLY A 91 8.54 2.39 10.70
CA GLY A 91 7.13 2.72 10.51
C GLY A 91 6.20 1.50 10.45
N CYS A 92 6.75 0.27 10.46
CA CYS A 92 5.99 -0.97 10.63
C CYS A 92 6.19 -1.53 12.04
N ASP A 93 5.10 -2.01 12.64
CA ASP A 93 5.09 -2.72 13.91
C ASP A 93 4.07 -3.86 13.83
N GLY A 94 4.57 -5.10 13.81
CA GLY A 94 3.73 -6.25 13.50
C GLY A 94 3.03 -6.09 12.15
N PRO A 95 1.77 -6.52 12.02
CA PRO A 95 1.00 -6.40 10.78
C PRO A 95 0.38 -5.00 10.60
N THR A 96 1.13 -3.94 10.98
CA THR A 96 0.73 -2.55 10.78
C THR A 96 1.81 -1.76 10.04
N HIS A 97 1.40 -0.66 9.43
CA HIS A 97 2.28 0.31 8.79
C HIS A 97 1.78 1.74 9.05
N ARG A 98 2.66 2.72 8.78
CA ARG A 98 2.35 4.16 8.83
C ARG A 98 2.68 4.81 7.50
N ALA A 99 2.27 6.05 7.33
CA ALA A 99 2.83 6.93 6.33
C ALA A 99 3.69 8.00 6.98
N PHE A 100 4.68 8.47 6.25
CA PHE A 100 5.57 9.56 6.65
C PHE A 100 5.22 10.83 5.88
N PHE A 101 5.11 11.95 6.59
CA PHE A 101 5.08 13.26 5.97
C PHE A 101 6.51 13.64 5.59
N LEU A 102 6.79 13.65 4.29
CA LEU A 102 8.08 13.98 3.73
C LEU A 102 8.09 15.39 3.17
N VAL A 103 9.11 16.14 3.52
CA VAL A 103 9.39 17.48 2.97
C VAL A 103 10.80 17.50 2.37
N PRO A 104 11.13 18.41 1.45
CA PRO A 104 12.52 18.63 1.03
C PRO A 104 13.42 18.94 2.23
N VAL A 105 14.67 18.48 2.19
CA VAL A 105 15.64 18.77 3.29
C VAL A 105 15.79 20.27 3.52
N ALA A 106 15.72 21.09 2.47
CA ALA A 106 15.81 22.55 2.54
C ALA A 106 14.52 23.23 3.07
N SER A 107 13.43 22.49 3.26
CA SER A 107 12.17 23.05 3.77
C SER A 107 12.37 23.59 5.20
N PRO A 108 11.86 24.79 5.53
CA PRO A 108 11.91 25.34 6.88
C PRO A 108 10.94 24.66 7.85
N ALA A 109 9.93 23.92 7.34
CA ALA A 109 8.88 23.28 8.15
C ALA A 109 9.48 22.26 9.14
N GLN A 110 9.19 22.37 10.42
CA GLN A 110 9.62 21.44 11.47
C GLN A 110 8.46 20.58 12.01
N SER A 111 7.23 20.97 11.74
CA SER A 111 6.01 20.32 12.20
C SER A 111 4.94 20.34 11.13
N LEU A 112 3.85 19.58 11.35
CA LEU A 112 2.69 19.62 10.45
C LEU A 112 2.04 21.01 10.39
N ALA A 113 2.05 21.76 11.51
CA ALA A 113 1.46 23.09 11.56
C ALA A 113 2.15 24.09 10.60
N ASP A 114 3.45 23.92 10.38
CA ASP A 114 4.24 24.79 9.50
C ASP A 114 3.91 24.60 8.00
N LEU A 115 3.12 23.57 7.69
CA LEU A 115 2.69 23.26 6.31
C LEU A 115 1.38 23.98 5.93
N ASN A 116 0.79 24.74 6.84
CA ASN A 116 -0.46 25.47 6.57
C ASN A 116 -0.31 26.41 5.38
N GLY A 117 -1.25 26.36 4.43
CA GLY A 117 -1.20 27.15 3.20
C GLY A 117 -0.25 26.63 2.11
N GLY A 118 0.54 25.59 2.41
CA GLY A 118 1.45 24.97 1.44
C GLY A 118 0.76 24.09 0.40
N ILE A 119 1.57 23.43 -0.44
CA ILE A 119 1.13 22.52 -1.52
C ILE A 119 1.31 21.07 -1.08
N PHE A 120 0.19 20.32 -0.98
CA PHE A 120 0.21 18.87 -0.70
C PHE A 120 0.21 18.04 -1.98
N LEU A 121 1.13 17.09 -2.08
CA LEU A 121 1.22 16.14 -3.19
C LEU A 121 0.46 14.85 -2.85
N LEU A 122 -0.78 14.75 -3.30
CA LEU A 122 -1.69 13.64 -3.07
C LEU A 122 -1.43 12.52 -4.09
N ASN A 123 -1.15 11.30 -3.64
CA ASN A 123 -0.94 10.18 -4.55
C ASN A 123 -2.25 9.69 -5.22
N SER A 124 -3.36 9.70 -4.49
CA SER A 124 -4.69 9.31 -4.98
C SER A 124 -5.76 9.65 -3.93
N PRO A 125 -6.95 10.13 -4.35
CA PRO A 125 -8.06 10.46 -3.44
C PRO A 125 -8.68 9.25 -2.72
N VAL A 126 -8.39 8.03 -3.17
CA VAL A 126 -8.85 6.78 -2.54
C VAL A 126 -7.74 6.06 -1.77
N SER A 127 -6.56 6.67 -1.62
CA SER A 127 -5.43 6.10 -0.91
C SER A 127 -5.65 6.10 0.61
N ASN A 128 -5.19 5.05 1.30
CA ASN A 128 -5.12 5.06 2.76
C ASN A 128 -3.95 5.93 3.24
N SER A 129 -2.73 5.58 2.87
CA SER A 129 -1.49 6.23 3.33
C SER A 129 -1.31 7.65 2.80
N GLY A 130 -1.81 7.96 1.61
CA GLY A 130 -1.63 9.29 0.99
C GLY A 130 -2.82 10.22 1.16
N MET A 131 -4.00 9.73 1.60
CA MET A 131 -5.20 10.55 1.79
C MET A 131 -5.87 10.32 3.14
N ASN A 132 -6.33 9.11 3.45
CA ASN A 132 -7.14 8.84 4.65
C ASN A 132 -6.37 9.11 5.96
N LEU A 133 -5.17 8.53 6.08
CA LEU A 133 -4.33 8.70 7.28
C LEU A 133 -3.84 10.15 7.45
N PRO A 134 -3.29 10.85 6.43
CA PRO A 134 -2.89 12.24 6.58
C PRO A 134 -4.08 13.16 6.84
N ARG A 135 -5.27 12.91 6.26
CA ARG A 135 -6.50 13.65 6.58
C ARG A 135 -6.79 13.57 8.08
N ARG A 136 -6.76 12.36 8.67
CA ARG A 136 -6.97 12.18 10.12
C ARG A 136 -5.88 12.87 10.94
N ALA A 137 -4.61 12.75 10.55
CA ALA A 137 -3.49 13.37 11.26
C ALA A 137 -3.56 14.92 11.30
N LEU A 138 -4.11 15.51 10.26
CA LEU A 138 -4.23 16.97 10.12
C LEU A 138 -5.54 17.53 10.69
N ALA A 139 -6.56 16.70 10.91
CA ALA A 139 -7.90 17.16 11.26
C ALA A 139 -7.97 18.07 12.50
N GLU A 140 -7.20 17.74 13.55
CA GLU A 140 -7.14 18.54 14.78
C GLU A 140 -6.45 19.89 14.55
N ILE A 141 -5.37 19.90 13.76
CA ILE A 141 -4.57 21.07 13.46
C ILE A 141 -5.32 22.01 12.51
N ALA A 142 -6.06 21.45 11.55
CA ALA A 142 -6.86 22.22 10.59
C ALA A 142 -8.02 22.98 11.25
N GLY A 143 -8.56 22.44 12.37
CA GLY A 143 -9.62 23.11 13.13
C GLY A 143 -10.87 23.40 12.29
N GLY A 144 -11.24 22.48 11.40
CA GLY A 144 -12.42 22.60 10.54
C GLY A 144 -12.27 23.55 9.34
N ARG A 145 -11.05 23.98 9.01
CA ARG A 145 -10.76 24.91 7.88
C ARG A 145 -9.86 24.21 6.85
N PRO A 146 -9.87 24.65 5.57
CA PRO A 146 -8.84 24.25 4.62
C PRO A 146 -7.46 24.47 5.21
N PHE A 147 -6.60 23.45 5.12
CA PHE A 147 -5.27 23.48 5.69
C PHE A 147 -4.20 23.81 4.65
N PHE A 148 -4.28 23.20 3.47
CA PHE A 148 -3.38 23.46 2.36
C PHE A 148 -3.90 24.57 1.45
N GLY A 149 -3.00 25.34 0.83
CA GLY A 149 -3.35 26.28 -0.22
C GLY A 149 -3.70 25.58 -1.53
N GLU A 150 -3.07 24.41 -1.76
CA GLU A 150 -3.32 23.59 -2.94
C GLU A 150 -3.08 22.11 -2.62
N VAL A 151 -3.90 21.23 -3.24
CA VAL A 151 -3.71 19.77 -3.22
C VAL A 151 -3.60 19.25 -4.66
N ILE A 152 -2.45 18.71 -5.04
CA ILE A 152 -2.17 18.26 -6.40
C ILE A 152 -2.17 16.74 -6.43
N GLU A 153 -3.06 16.15 -7.23
CA GLU A 153 -3.06 14.70 -7.46
C GLU A 153 -1.91 14.30 -8.39
N THR A 154 -1.12 13.31 -7.95
CA THR A 154 0.09 12.87 -8.65
C THR A 154 -0.02 11.50 -9.31
N GLY A 155 -1.00 10.67 -8.90
CA GLY A 155 -1.26 9.34 -9.43
C GLY A 155 -0.52 8.20 -8.71
N GLY A 156 0.40 8.50 -7.76
CA GLY A 156 1.11 7.46 -7.00
C GLY A 156 2.24 7.99 -6.15
N HIS A 157 2.63 7.27 -5.10
CA HIS A 157 3.73 7.67 -4.21
C HIS A 157 5.05 7.97 -4.93
N PRO A 158 5.50 7.17 -5.94
CA PRO A 158 6.71 7.50 -6.69
C PRO A 158 6.61 8.83 -7.44
N ALA A 159 5.44 9.15 -7.98
CA ALA A 159 5.20 10.42 -8.65
C ALA A 159 5.21 11.59 -7.66
N SER A 160 4.59 11.42 -6.47
CA SER A 160 4.65 12.42 -5.39
C SER A 160 6.10 12.70 -4.97
N LEU A 161 6.91 11.65 -4.76
CA LEU A 161 8.33 11.79 -4.40
C LEU A 161 9.12 12.54 -5.48
N ASN A 162 8.94 12.17 -6.75
CA ASN A 162 9.64 12.83 -7.85
C ASN A 162 9.24 14.32 -7.99
N ARG A 163 7.96 14.65 -7.79
CA ARG A 163 7.49 16.05 -7.81
C ARG A 163 8.01 16.85 -6.63
N LEU A 164 8.06 16.22 -5.43
CA LEU A 164 8.64 16.83 -4.23
C LEU A 164 10.11 17.21 -4.45
N LEU A 165 10.90 16.32 -5.07
CA LEU A 165 12.29 16.59 -5.43
C LEU A 165 12.49 17.70 -6.47
N ARG A 166 11.48 17.95 -7.32
CA ARG A 166 11.51 19.05 -8.28
C ARG A 166 11.00 20.38 -7.72
N GLY A 167 10.61 20.42 -6.43
CA GLY A 167 10.04 21.60 -5.82
C GLY A 167 8.62 21.95 -6.30
N GLU A 168 7.88 20.95 -6.79
CA GLU A 168 6.51 21.12 -7.29
C GLU A 168 5.46 20.94 -6.17
N GLY A 169 5.88 20.93 -4.91
CA GLY A 169 5.05 20.83 -3.72
C GLY A 169 5.90 20.86 -2.46
N ASP A 170 5.26 21.14 -1.33
CA ASP A 170 5.93 21.31 -0.05
C ASP A 170 5.99 20.03 0.77
N VAL A 171 5.00 19.16 0.61
CA VAL A 171 4.87 17.91 1.39
C VAL A 171 4.16 16.81 0.62
N ALA A 172 4.53 15.56 0.92
CA ALA A 172 3.80 14.36 0.50
C ALA A 172 3.67 13.40 1.68
N SER A 173 2.54 12.70 1.77
CA SER A 173 2.39 11.57 2.69
C SER A 173 2.69 10.27 1.94
N ILE A 174 3.78 9.61 2.34
CA ILE A 174 4.33 8.43 1.66
C ILE A 174 4.28 7.24 2.60
N ASP A 175 3.70 6.13 2.16
CA ASP A 175 3.72 4.88 2.93
C ASP A 175 5.16 4.46 3.25
N CYS A 176 5.38 4.01 4.48
CA CYS A 176 6.73 3.75 5.00
C CYS A 176 7.47 2.64 4.24
N VAL A 177 6.74 1.65 3.70
CA VAL A 177 7.34 0.55 2.90
C VAL A 177 7.76 1.07 1.53
N THR A 178 6.94 1.90 0.88
CA THR A 178 7.34 2.63 -0.35
C THR A 178 8.61 3.44 -0.11
N TYR A 179 8.65 4.21 1.00
CA TYR A 179 9.82 5.01 1.33
C TYR A 179 11.07 4.16 1.60
N ALA A 180 10.92 3.00 2.28
CA ALA A 180 12.02 2.08 2.54
C ALA A 180 12.60 1.50 1.24
N PHE A 181 11.75 1.04 0.29
CA PHE A 181 12.21 0.59 -1.02
C PHE A 181 12.87 1.72 -1.81
N TRP A 182 12.24 2.90 -1.80
CA TRP A 182 12.80 4.06 -2.49
C TRP A 182 14.17 4.45 -1.93
N LYS A 183 14.34 4.45 -0.61
CA LYS A 183 15.61 4.69 0.05
C LYS A 183 16.66 3.62 -0.29
N ARG A 184 16.26 2.34 -0.36
CA ARG A 184 17.18 1.23 -0.73
C ARG A 184 17.72 1.39 -2.14
N HIS A 185 16.86 1.75 -3.10
CA HIS A 185 17.21 1.77 -4.53
C HIS A 185 17.67 3.15 -5.03
N ARG A 186 17.30 4.23 -4.34
CA ARG A 186 17.59 5.62 -4.72
C ARG A 186 18.12 6.44 -3.53
N PRO A 187 19.22 6.03 -2.89
CA PRO A 187 19.70 6.63 -1.64
C PRO A 187 20.03 8.12 -1.80
N VAL A 188 20.56 8.56 -2.95
CA VAL A 188 20.87 9.96 -3.22
C VAL A 188 19.60 10.81 -3.22
N ALA A 189 18.54 10.35 -3.89
CA ALA A 189 17.26 11.04 -3.91
C ALA A 189 16.59 11.03 -2.53
N ALA A 190 16.70 9.91 -1.78
CA ALA A 190 16.19 9.80 -0.43
C ALA A 190 16.88 10.77 0.55
N GLY A 191 18.14 11.09 0.34
CA GLY A 191 18.87 12.09 1.12
C GLY A 191 18.43 13.53 0.88
N GLN A 192 17.57 13.79 -0.11
CA GLN A 192 17.05 15.15 -0.40
C GLN A 192 15.69 15.43 0.26
N VAL A 193 15.12 14.44 0.95
CA VAL A 193 13.87 14.60 1.72
C VAL A 193 14.08 14.18 3.17
N ARG A 194 13.26 14.70 4.06
CA ARG A 194 13.24 14.31 5.47
C ARG A 194 11.83 14.08 5.98
N ILE A 195 11.71 13.24 6.99
CA ILE A 195 10.45 12.98 7.69
C ILE A 195 10.26 14.09 8.75
N ILE A 196 9.07 14.67 8.78
CA ILE A 196 8.70 15.65 9.82
C ILE A 196 7.61 15.14 10.77
N ALA A 197 6.83 14.17 10.34
CA ALA A 197 5.79 13.53 11.15
C ALA A 197 5.43 12.16 10.59
N GLU A 198 4.73 11.40 11.42
CA GLU A 198 4.14 10.09 11.06
C GLU A 198 2.61 10.14 11.20
N THR A 199 1.92 9.34 10.41
CA THR A 199 0.47 9.17 10.56
C THR A 199 0.15 8.19 11.70
N PRO A 200 -1.13 8.11 12.16
CA PRO A 200 -1.61 6.97 12.92
C PRO A 200 -1.31 5.64 12.23
N PRO A 201 -1.18 4.52 12.97
CA PRO A 201 -0.94 3.21 12.40
C PRO A 201 -2.16 2.72 11.62
N SER A 202 -1.91 1.83 10.68
CA SER A 202 -2.91 1.21 9.81
C SER A 202 -2.58 -0.27 9.63
N PRO A 203 -3.54 -1.17 9.45
CA PRO A 203 -3.25 -2.54 9.05
C PRO A 203 -2.39 -2.58 7.79
N ALA A 204 -1.43 -3.50 7.76
CA ALA A 204 -0.56 -3.70 6.61
C ALA A 204 -1.36 -3.99 5.34
N ILE A 205 -0.82 -3.59 4.20
CA ILE A 205 -1.49 -3.71 2.90
C ILE A 205 -1.66 -5.19 2.54
N PRO A 206 -2.91 -5.70 2.44
CA PRO A 206 -3.17 -7.12 2.31
C PRO A 206 -2.89 -7.64 0.91
N PHE A 207 -2.51 -8.91 0.84
CA PHE A 207 -2.69 -9.73 -0.36
C PHE A 207 -4.16 -10.06 -0.53
N VAL A 208 -4.62 -10.07 -1.76
CA VAL A 208 -6.03 -10.26 -2.11
C VAL A 208 -6.21 -11.17 -3.31
N THR A 209 -7.39 -11.76 -3.38
CA THR A 209 -7.93 -12.40 -4.58
C THR A 209 -9.34 -11.87 -4.86
N SER A 210 -9.87 -12.11 -6.07
CA SER A 210 -11.24 -11.74 -6.40
C SER A 210 -12.26 -12.41 -5.47
N ILE A 211 -13.36 -11.73 -5.18
CA ILE A 211 -14.51 -12.34 -4.48
C ILE A 211 -15.09 -13.54 -5.23
N ALA A 212 -14.89 -13.61 -6.54
CA ALA A 212 -15.33 -14.73 -7.37
C ALA A 212 -14.44 -15.98 -7.25
N THR A 213 -13.28 -15.89 -6.56
CA THR A 213 -12.36 -17.02 -6.41
C THR A 213 -12.97 -18.11 -5.53
N PRO A 214 -13.05 -19.38 -6.02
CA PRO A 214 -13.60 -20.49 -5.26
C PRO A 214 -12.87 -20.72 -3.93
N ARG A 215 -13.63 -21.05 -2.88
CA ARG A 215 -13.09 -21.27 -1.53
C ARG A 215 -11.88 -22.23 -1.47
N PRO A 216 -11.85 -23.38 -2.17
CA PRO A 216 -10.67 -24.24 -2.16
C PRO A 216 -9.41 -23.54 -2.69
N ILE A 217 -9.53 -22.68 -3.72
CA ILE A 217 -8.42 -21.91 -4.26
C ILE A 217 -7.97 -20.84 -3.26
N VAL A 218 -8.90 -20.19 -2.54
CA VAL A 218 -8.58 -19.23 -1.49
C VAL A 218 -7.75 -19.90 -0.38
N GLU A 219 -8.12 -21.09 0.07
CA GLU A 219 -7.37 -21.81 1.10
C GLU A 219 -5.98 -22.23 0.59
N THR A 220 -5.88 -22.71 -0.65
CA THR A 220 -4.58 -23.01 -1.29
C THR A 220 -3.67 -21.78 -1.33
N LEU A 221 -4.20 -20.60 -1.69
CA LEU A 221 -3.45 -19.35 -1.71
C LEU A 221 -2.97 -18.96 -0.28
N ARG A 222 -3.82 -19.12 0.72
CA ARG A 222 -3.47 -18.84 2.12
C ARG A 222 -2.39 -19.79 2.64
N ASP A 223 -2.49 -21.09 2.33
CA ASP A 223 -1.49 -22.08 2.70
C ASP A 223 -0.14 -21.77 2.07
N ALA A 224 -0.12 -21.45 0.77
CA ALA A 224 1.07 -21.07 0.05
C ALA A 224 1.72 -19.79 0.62
N LEU A 225 0.90 -18.78 0.97
CA LEU A 225 1.40 -17.55 1.61
C LEU A 225 1.97 -17.82 3.02
N ARG A 226 1.34 -18.72 3.80
CA ARG A 226 1.87 -19.15 5.11
C ARG A 226 3.23 -19.84 4.96
N SER A 227 3.37 -20.72 3.99
CA SER A 227 4.66 -21.38 3.67
C SER A 227 5.71 -20.34 3.29
N ILE A 228 5.43 -19.41 2.39
CA ILE A 228 6.36 -18.33 2.04
C ILE A 228 6.69 -17.49 3.27
N GLY A 229 5.70 -17.21 4.12
CA GLY A 229 5.86 -16.39 5.33
C GLY A 229 6.74 -16.99 6.40
N SER A 230 6.87 -18.34 6.47
CA SER A 230 7.50 -19.04 7.59
C SER A 230 8.66 -19.94 7.23
N GLU A 231 8.64 -20.62 6.08
CA GLU A 231 9.64 -21.62 5.77
C GLU A 231 11.01 -21.02 5.42
N PRO A 232 12.11 -21.61 5.92
CA PRO A 232 13.47 -21.11 5.68
C PRO A 232 13.87 -21.05 4.20
N ARG A 233 13.35 -21.97 3.37
CA ARG A 233 13.66 -22.00 1.92
C ARG A 233 13.22 -20.74 1.18
N TYR A 234 12.28 -19.97 1.73
CA TYR A 234 11.78 -18.71 1.17
C TYR A 234 12.40 -17.46 1.83
N ALA A 235 13.40 -17.61 2.69
CA ALA A 235 14.03 -16.49 3.38
C ALA A 235 14.53 -15.41 2.41
N ALA A 236 15.24 -15.79 1.35
CA ALA A 236 15.76 -14.85 0.35
C ALA A 236 14.63 -14.12 -0.43
N VAL A 237 13.48 -14.80 -0.65
CA VAL A 237 12.31 -14.19 -1.28
C VAL A 237 11.72 -13.10 -0.37
N ARG A 238 11.57 -13.41 0.92
CA ARG A 238 11.07 -12.44 1.92
C ARG A 238 12.03 -11.26 2.09
N GLU A 239 13.32 -11.51 2.21
CA GLU A 239 14.36 -10.49 2.37
C GLU A 239 14.36 -9.50 1.20
N GLY A 240 14.19 -9.99 -0.02
CA GLY A 240 14.08 -9.14 -1.20
C GLY A 240 12.95 -8.13 -1.10
N LEU A 241 11.82 -8.52 -0.50
CA LEU A 241 10.65 -7.68 -0.26
C LEU A 241 10.63 -7.03 1.14
N MET A 242 11.69 -7.15 1.94
CA MET A 242 11.72 -6.68 3.35
C MET A 242 10.57 -7.27 4.20
N ILE A 243 10.08 -8.46 3.86
CA ILE A 243 9.03 -9.15 4.59
C ILE A 243 9.67 -10.02 5.69
N ALA A 244 9.29 -9.81 6.95
CA ALA A 244 9.68 -10.67 8.06
C ALA A 244 8.86 -11.98 8.05
N ARG A 245 7.55 -11.86 7.89
CA ARG A 245 6.57 -12.95 7.86
C ARG A 245 5.26 -12.50 7.20
N ILE A 246 4.32 -13.41 7.02
CA ILE A 246 2.97 -13.11 6.52
C ILE A 246 1.98 -13.56 7.60
N GLU A 247 1.04 -12.72 7.95
CA GLU A 247 0.04 -12.95 9.01
C GLU A 247 -1.40 -12.79 8.50
N ASP A 248 -2.30 -13.51 9.16
CA ASP A 248 -3.74 -13.26 9.01
C ASP A 248 -4.12 -12.02 9.83
N VAL A 249 -4.68 -11.02 9.16
CA VAL A 249 -5.18 -9.81 9.79
C VAL A 249 -6.71 -9.83 9.73
N PRO A 250 -7.41 -9.73 10.87
CA PRO A 250 -8.87 -9.77 10.89
C PRO A 250 -9.50 -8.64 10.07
N ASP A 251 -10.58 -8.92 9.36
CA ASP A 251 -11.34 -7.93 8.59
C ASP A 251 -11.78 -6.73 9.45
N ALA A 252 -12.02 -6.95 10.74
CA ALA A 252 -12.36 -5.87 11.68
C ALA A 252 -11.28 -4.79 11.77
N ALA A 253 -10.00 -5.15 11.66
CA ALA A 253 -8.91 -4.20 11.67
C ALA A 253 -8.97 -3.25 10.44
N TYR A 254 -9.31 -3.78 9.27
CA TYR A 254 -9.47 -2.95 8.06
C TYR A 254 -10.71 -2.09 8.11
N ARG A 255 -11.82 -2.55 8.71
CA ARG A 255 -13.01 -1.72 8.95
C ARG A 255 -12.71 -0.51 9.83
N GLY A 256 -11.77 -0.62 10.77
CA GLY A 256 -11.28 0.49 11.58
C GLY A 256 -10.69 1.65 10.76
N LEU A 257 -10.33 1.45 9.50
CA LEU A 257 -9.89 2.53 8.61
C LEU A 257 -10.99 3.55 8.31
N LEU A 258 -12.27 3.14 8.39
CA LEU A 258 -13.43 4.04 8.28
C LEU A 258 -13.60 4.91 9.53
N ASP A 259 -13.05 4.48 10.68
CA ASP A 259 -13.07 5.28 11.90
C ASP A 259 -12.23 6.54 11.73
N TYR A 260 -11.06 6.43 11.10
CA TYR A 260 -10.22 7.60 10.77
C TYR A 260 -10.93 8.60 9.85
N GLU A 261 -11.73 8.10 8.90
CA GLU A 261 -12.55 8.96 8.04
C GLU A 261 -13.63 9.69 8.85
N ARG A 262 -14.35 8.94 9.70
CA ARG A 262 -15.41 9.49 10.56
C ARG A 262 -14.84 10.51 11.54
N GLU A 263 -13.76 10.18 12.25
CA GLU A 263 -13.11 11.06 13.21
C GLU A 263 -12.64 12.38 12.57
N ALA A 264 -12.05 12.31 11.37
CA ALA A 264 -11.66 13.51 10.63
C ALA A 264 -12.88 14.37 10.27
N ALA A 265 -14.00 13.76 9.87
CA ALA A 265 -15.23 14.47 9.57
C ALA A 265 -15.85 15.11 10.83
N GLU A 266 -15.86 14.41 11.97
CA GLU A 266 -16.34 14.94 13.26
C GLU A 266 -15.50 16.14 13.74
N LEU A 267 -14.20 16.16 13.43
CA LEU A 267 -13.31 17.30 13.66
C LEU A 267 -13.45 18.43 12.61
N GLY A 268 -14.44 18.33 11.71
CA GLY A 268 -14.71 19.34 10.68
C GLY A 268 -13.77 19.27 9.47
N TYR A 269 -12.96 18.21 9.32
CA TYR A 269 -12.00 18.05 8.22
C TYR A 269 -12.29 16.80 7.36
N PRO A 270 -13.48 16.71 6.70
CA PRO A 270 -13.90 15.53 5.96
C PRO A 270 -13.10 15.29 4.67
N ARG A 271 -12.34 16.27 4.22
CA ARG A 271 -11.51 16.22 3.01
C ARG A 271 -10.11 16.74 3.32
N LEU A 272 -9.14 16.16 2.65
CA LEU A 272 -7.77 16.67 2.65
C LEU A 272 -7.69 17.87 1.67
N VAL A 273 -7.77 19.06 2.21
CA VAL A 273 -7.81 20.33 1.47
C VAL A 273 -6.98 21.39 2.15
#